data_95acc0ba4d37dcc1f30f8af50c6fbf6b
#
_entry.id   95acc0ba4d37dcc1f30f8af50c6fbf6b
#
_cell.length_a   1.000
_cell.length_b   1.000
_cell.length_c   1.000
_cell.angle_alpha   90.00
_cell.angle_beta   90.00
_cell.angle_gamma   90.00
#
_symmetry.space_group_name_H-M   'P 1'
#
loop_
_entity.id
_entity.type
_entity.pdbx_description
1 polymer ?
#
loop_
_entity_poly.entity_id
_entity_poly.type
_entity_poly.pdbx_seq_one_letter_code
_entity_poly.pdbx_strand_id
1 'polypeptide(L)'
;MEYRIERDSMGEMQVPADRYWAAQTQRSYQNFKIGIEKMPTEIVHAFGILKKGAAIANFNLGKLDEERKNVICQAADDVISGKLMDHFPLAVWQTGSGTQSNMNSNEVIANRGNEIAGKKILHPNDHINMSQSSNDTFPTALHIAAAMSIEDNLFPAMDKLTETLKRLESENEDVVKSGRTHLQDAVPIRFSQEISGWRNML
;
A
#
# COMPACT_ATOMS: atom_id res chain seq x y z
N MET A 1 -11.49 -22.99 16.14
CA MET A 1 -11.24 -21.52 15.95
C MET A 1 -12.33 -20.82 16.74
N GLU A 2 -11.97 -19.87 17.59
CA GLU A 2 -12.92 -19.11 18.40
C GLU A 2 -13.41 -17.91 17.57
N TYR A 3 -14.71 -17.54 17.73
CA TYR A 3 -15.33 -16.45 17.00
C TYR A 3 -15.92 -15.43 17.98
N ARG A 4 -15.89 -14.15 17.59
CA ARG A 4 -16.64 -13.10 18.24
C ARG A 4 -17.74 -12.57 17.34
N ILE A 5 -18.80 -11.99 17.92
CA ILE A 5 -19.88 -11.36 17.18
C ILE A 5 -19.54 -9.89 16.99
N GLU A 6 -19.48 -9.47 15.72
CA GLU A 6 -19.41 -8.07 15.31
C GLU A 6 -20.72 -7.68 14.63
N ARG A 7 -21.05 -6.39 14.62
CA ARG A 7 -22.31 -5.91 14.06
C ARG A 7 -22.09 -4.68 13.18
N ASP A 8 -22.75 -4.63 12.06
CA ASP A 8 -22.88 -3.47 11.19
C ASP A 8 -24.35 -3.16 10.89
N SER A 9 -24.62 -2.21 9.96
CA SER A 9 -25.98 -1.84 9.56
C SER A 9 -26.77 -2.99 8.90
N MET A 10 -26.10 -4.05 8.44
CA MET A 10 -26.72 -5.21 7.79
C MET A 10 -26.93 -6.39 8.77
N GLY A 11 -26.54 -6.24 10.03
CA GLY A 11 -26.74 -7.24 11.08
C GLY A 11 -25.44 -7.85 11.63
N GLU A 12 -25.59 -8.98 12.31
CA GLU A 12 -24.49 -9.65 13.00
C GLU A 12 -23.61 -10.49 12.05
N MET A 13 -22.32 -10.54 12.36
CA MET A 13 -21.31 -11.35 11.66
C MET A 13 -20.42 -12.06 12.67
N GLN A 14 -20.12 -13.33 12.42
CA GLN A 14 -19.10 -14.08 13.14
C GLN A 14 -17.72 -13.76 12.54
N VAL A 15 -16.84 -13.19 13.33
CA VAL A 15 -15.47 -12.83 12.95
C VAL A 15 -14.50 -13.66 13.81
N PRO A 16 -13.40 -14.20 13.25
CA PRO A 16 -12.40 -14.90 14.07
C PRO A 16 -11.91 -14.02 15.23
N ALA A 17 -11.88 -14.57 16.43
CA ALA A 17 -11.59 -13.79 17.65
C ALA A 17 -10.18 -13.21 17.68
N ASP A 18 -9.24 -13.86 16.97
CA ASP A 18 -7.82 -13.48 16.85
C ASP A 18 -7.55 -12.43 15.77
N ARG A 19 -8.59 -11.89 15.12
CA ARG A 19 -8.45 -10.92 14.01
C ARG A 19 -8.96 -9.54 14.39
N TYR A 20 -8.28 -8.48 13.91
CA TYR A 20 -8.70 -7.11 14.16
C TYR A 20 -9.76 -6.59 13.18
N TRP A 21 -9.95 -7.22 12.01
CA TRP A 21 -11.07 -6.79 11.15
C TRP A 21 -12.44 -7.07 11.80
N ALA A 22 -13.47 -6.42 11.31
CA ALA A 22 -14.82 -6.52 11.84
C ALA A 22 -15.85 -6.95 10.78
N ALA A 23 -17.12 -6.58 10.96
CA ALA A 23 -18.24 -7.10 10.18
C ALA A 23 -18.14 -6.77 8.68
N GLN A 24 -17.76 -5.55 8.29
CA GLN A 24 -17.70 -5.15 6.88
C GLN A 24 -16.63 -5.94 6.11
N THR A 25 -15.44 -6.07 6.69
CA THR A 25 -14.37 -6.88 6.10
C THR A 25 -14.77 -8.36 6.03
N GLN A 26 -15.39 -8.89 7.08
CA GLN A 26 -15.84 -10.28 7.09
C GLN A 26 -16.88 -10.56 6.00
N ARG A 27 -17.82 -9.65 5.76
CA ARG A 27 -18.79 -9.76 4.65
C ARG A 27 -18.09 -9.77 3.30
N SER A 28 -17.16 -8.85 3.08
CA SER A 28 -16.37 -8.78 1.86
C SER A 28 -15.58 -10.08 1.63
N TYR A 29 -14.93 -10.58 2.66
CA TYR A 29 -14.18 -11.83 2.62
C TYR A 29 -15.05 -13.04 2.24
N GLN A 30 -16.31 -13.06 2.71
CA GLN A 30 -17.26 -14.13 2.37
C GLN A 30 -17.88 -13.97 0.98
N ASN A 31 -18.13 -12.73 0.54
CA ASN A 31 -18.80 -12.43 -0.72
C ASN A 31 -17.88 -12.55 -1.95
N PHE A 32 -16.59 -12.19 -1.79
CA PHE A 32 -15.65 -12.08 -2.91
C PHE A 32 -14.57 -13.17 -2.85
N LYS A 33 -14.97 -14.43 -3.06
CA LYS A 33 -14.06 -15.57 -3.18
C LYS A 33 -13.55 -15.71 -4.63
N ILE A 34 -12.95 -14.67 -5.17
CA ILE A 34 -12.51 -14.56 -6.55
C ILE A 34 -11.00 -14.37 -6.57
N GLY A 35 -10.29 -15.34 -7.16
CA GLY A 35 -8.83 -15.32 -7.19
C GLY A 35 -8.18 -15.56 -5.84
N ILE A 36 -6.87 -15.48 -5.81
CA ILE A 36 -6.02 -15.68 -4.62
C ILE A 36 -5.21 -14.41 -4.29
N GLU A 37 -5.19 -13.46 -5.22
CA GLU A 37 -4.42 -12.22 -5.11
C GLU A 37 -5.04 -11.32 -4.06
N LYS A 38 -4.20 -10.88 -3.13
CA LYS A 38 -4.57 -9.92 -2.09
C LYS A 38 -4.11 -8.51 -2.47
N MET A 39 -4.66 -7.54 -1.76
CA MET A 39 -4.22 -6.16 -1.91
C MET A 39 -2.70 -6.06 -1.65
N PRO A 40 -1.92 -5.38 -2.53
CA PRO A 40 -0.49 -5.20 -2.36
C PRO A 40 -0.14 -4.63 -0.99
N THR A 41 0.95 -5.12 -0.41
CA THR A 41 1.46 -4.69 0.91
C THR A 41 1.68 -3.19 0.98
N GLU A 42 2.18 -2.60 -0.11
CA GLU A 42 2.45 -1.17 -0.25
C GLU A 42 1.18 -0.33 -0.08
N ILE A 43 0.05 -0.80 -0.60
CA ILE A 43 -1.25 -0.11 -0.43
C ILE A 43 -1.72 -0.21 1.02
N VAL A 44 -1.53 -1.35 1.68
CA VAL A 44 -1.88 -1.51 3.10
C VAL A 44 -1.04 -0.55 3.97
N HIS A 45 0.27 -0.48 3.74
CA HIS A 45 1.16 0.46 4.43
C HIS A 45 0.74 1.92 4.18
N ALA A 46 0.41 2.25 2.92
CA ALA A 46 -0.06 3.58 2.54
C ALA A 46 -1.38 3.97 3.23
N PHE A 47 -2.29 3.02 3.43
CA PHE A 47 -3.48 3.26 4.26
C PHE A 47 -3.11 3.60 5.71
N GLY A 48 -2.12 2.91 6.30
CA GLY A 48 -1.61 3.25 7.63
C GLY A 48 -1.12 4.71 7.70
N ILE A 49 -0.32 5.14 6.73
CA ILE A 49 0.18 6.52 6.62
C ILE A 49 -0.96 7.52 6.49
N LEU A 50 -1.91 7.25 5.58
CA LEU A 50 -3.07 8.10 5.34
C LEU A 50 -3.93 8.25 6.59
N LYS A 51 -4.28 7.14 7.27
CA LYS A 51 -5.12 7.17 8.47
C LYS A 51 -4.44 7.87 9.64
N LYS A 52 -3.12 7.71 9.78
CA LYS A 52 -2.32 8.47 10.75
C LYS A 52 -2.36 9.98 10.46
N GLY A 53 -2.14 10.37 9.20
CA GLY A 53 -2.21 11.77 8.77
C GLY A 53 -3.61 12.37 9.00
N ALA A 54 -4.68 11.63 8.66
CA ALA A 54 -6.05 12.07 8.87
C ALA A 54 -6.39 12.25 10.36
N ALA A 55 -5.91 11.37 11.23
CA ALA A 55 -6.11 11.50 12.68
C ALA A 55 -5.43 12.76 13.24
N ILE A 56 -4.19 13.05 12.79
CA ILE A 56 -3.47 14.26 13.19
C ILE A 56 -4.19 15.53 12.68
N ALA A 57 -4.65 15.52 11.43
CA ALA A 57 -5.39 16.63 10.85
C ALA A 57 -6.70 16.89 11.61
N ASN A 58 -7.48 15.85 11.90
CA ASN A 58 -8.74 15.98 12.65
C ASN A 58 -8.51 16.46 14.10
N PHE A 59 -7.41 16.04 14.73
CA PHE A 59 -7.00 16.57 16.04
C PHE A 59 -6.68 18.07 15.94
N ASN A 60 -5.86 18.49 15.00
CA ASN A 60 -5.48 19.90 14.82
C ASN A 60 -6.69 20.80 14.51
N LEU A 61 -7.73 20.23 13.89
CA LEU A 61 -9.00 20.92 13.60
C LEU A 61 -9.99 20.87 14.80
N GLY A 62 -9.60 20.31 15.94
CA GLY A 62 -10.45 20.19 17.13
C GLY A 62 -11.61 19.19 16.99
N LYS A 63 -11.58 18.29 15.98
CA LYS A 63 -12.63 17.29 15.74
C LYS A 63 -12.37 15.97 16.44
N LEU A 64 -11.13 15.68 16.77
CA LEU A 64 -10.69 14.46 17.45
C LEU A 64 -9.92 14.86 18.71
N ASP A 65 -10.16 14.18 19.82
CA ASP A 65 -9.39 14.41 21.04
C ASP A 65 -8.01 13.75 21.01
N GLU A 66 -7.15 14.14 21.95
CA GLU A 66 -5.75 13.71 21.98
C GLU A 66 -5.61 12.21 22.29
N GLU A 67 -6.44 11.66 23.19
CA GLU A 67 -6.38 10.24 23.55
C GLU A 67 -6.64 9.37 22.30
N ARG A 68 -7.73 9.66 21.57
CA ARG A 68 -8.08 8.93 20.35
C ARG A 68 -7.02 9.11 19.27
N LYS A 69 -6.55 10.35 19.02
CA LYS A 69 -5.47 10.61 18.06
C LYS A 69 -4.23 9.75 18.37
N ASN A 70 -3.81 9.71 19.63
CA ASN A 70 -2.59 8.99 20.02
C ASN A 70 -2.72 7.47 19.77
N VAL A 71 -3.84 6.86 20.15
CA VAL A 71 -4.06 5.42 19.92
C VAL A 71 -4.25 5.08 18.44
N ILE A 72 -4.90 5.96 17.66
CA ILE A 72 -5.00 5.78 16.20
C ILE A 72 -3.60 5.81 15.57
N CYS A 73 -2.76 6.77 15.95
CA CYS A 73 -1.39 6.86 15.44
C CYS A 73 -0.58 5.60 15.78
N GLN A 74 -0.66 5.09 17.01
CA GLN A 74 0.04 3.86 17.40
C GLN A 74 -0.45 2.63 16.63
N ALA A 75 -1.77 2.46 16.48
CA ALA A 75 -2.34 1.37 15.69
C ALA A 75 -1.98 1.47 14.20
N ALA A 76 -1.95 2.69 13.65
CA ALA A 76 -1.52 2.95 12.29
C ALA A 76 -0.03 2.63 12.09
N ASP A 77 0.83 2.91 13.08
CA ASP A 77 2.25 2.54 13.04
C ASP A 77 2.45 1.02 13.03
N ASP A 78 1.60 0.26 13.73
CA ASP A 78 1.60 -1.21 13.64
C ASP A 78 1.20 -1.71 12.23
N VAL A 79 0.31 -1.00 11.52
CA VAL A 79 -0.01 -1.28 10.10
C VAL A 79 1.18 -0.93 9.19
N ILE A 80 1.75 0.27 9.34
CA ILE A 80 2.90 0.76 8.55
C ILE A 80 4.11 -0.16 8.71
N SER A 81 4.35 -0.70 9.91
CA SER A 81 5.47 -1.61 10.18
C SER A 81 5.27 -3.03 9.65
N GLY A 82 4.08 -3.35 9.11
CA GLY A 82 3.75 -4.68 8.59
C GLY A 82 3.33 -5.71 9.65
N LYS A 83 3.30 -5.37 10.94
CA LYS A 83 2.91 -6.29 12.02
C LYS A 83 1.49 -6.86 11.87
N LEU A 84 0.61 -6.12 11.21
CA LEU A 84 -0.81 -6.46 11.09
C LEU A 84 -1.22 -6.98 9.71
N MET A 85 -0.28 -7.41 8.87
CA MET A 85 -0.56 -7.85 7.50
C MET A 85 -1.56 -9.00 7.42
N ASP A 86 -1.54 -9.93 8.39
CA ASP A 86 -2.49 -11.05 8.47
C ASP A 86 -3.93 -10.63 8.74
N HIS A 87 -4.15 -9.35 9.05
CA HIS A 87 -5.48 -8.77 9.28
C HIS A 87 -6.07 -8.09 8.02
N PHE A 88 -5.41 -8.25 6.85
CA PHE A 88 -5.87 -7.75 5.55
C PHE A 88 -6.14 -8.91 4.58
N PRO A 89 -7.26 -9.64 4.77
CA PRO A 89 -7.49 -10.89 4.05
C PRO A 89 -8.12 -10.71 2.67
N LEU A 90 -8.54 -9.49 2.29
CA LEU A 90 -9.41 -9.26 1.16
C LEU A 90 -8.72 -9.52 -0.18
N ALA A 91 -9.46 -10.16 -1.10
CA ALA A 91 -9.01 -10.32 -2.48
C ALA A 91 -9.00 -8.97 -3.21
N VAL A 92 -8.08 -8.83 -4.15
CA VAL A 92 -8.00 -7.67 -5.06
C VAL A 92 -9.31 -7.50 -5.86
N TRP A 93 -9.96 -8.60 -6.23
CA TRP A 93 -11.19 -8.68 -7.02
C TRP A 93 -12.47 -8.41 -6.21
N GLN A 94 -12.36 -7.57 -5.19
CA GLN A 94 -13.49 -7.02 -4.45
C GLN A 94 -14.18 -5.90 -5.24
N THR A 95 -14.93 -5.03 -4.58
CA THR A 95 -15.57 -3.85 -5.20
C THR A 95 -14.53 -2.97 -5.92
N GLY A 96 -14.81 -2.53 -7.14
CA GLY A 96 -13.88 -1.73 -7.95
C GLY A 96 -13.55 -0.33 -7.40
N SER A 97 -14.35 0.17 -6.43
CA SER A 97 -14.14 1.47 -5.77
C SER A 97 -13.06 1.45 -4.68
N GLY A 98 -12.57 0.26 -4.25
CA GLY A 98 -11.62 0.12 -3.15
C GLY A 98 -12.22 0.37 -1.76
N THR A 99 -13.54 0.54 -1.66
CA THR A 99 -14.21 0.87 -0.38
C THR A 99 -14.00 -0.20 0.68
N GLN A 100 -13.91 -1.48 0.31
CA GLN A 100 -13.69 -2.57 1.25
C GLN A 100 -12.28 -2.55 1.84
N SER A 101 -11.26 -2.17 1.07
CA SER A 101 -9.90 -1.96 1.59
C SER A 101 -9.83 -0.81 2.58
N ASN A 102 -10.53 0.30 2.30
CA ASN A 102 -10.67 1.41 3.24
C ASN A 102 -11.34 0.96 4.54
N MET A 103 -12.44 0.19 4.45
CA MET A 103 -13.14 -0.33 5.63
C MET A 103 -12.28 -1.34 6.40
N ASN A 104 -11.54 -2.21 5.72
CA ASN A 104 -10.60 -3.12 6.37
C ASN A 104 -9.58 -2.35 7.21
N SER A 105 -8.97 -1.30 6.64
CA SER A 105 -8.03 -0.45 7.37
C SER A 105 -8.69 0.24 8.56
N ASN A 106 -9.90 0.77 8.40
CA ASN A 106 -10.65 1.41 9.47
C ASN A 106 -10.93 0.44 10.64
N GLU A 107 -11.39 -0.77 10.33
CA GLU A 107 -11.73 -1.80 11.32
C GLU A 107 -10.48 -2.30 12.07
N VAL A 108 -9.40 -2.59 11.34
CA VAL A 108 -8.13 -3.05 11.93
C VAL A 108 -7.54 -1.99 12.86
N ILE A 109 -7.46 -0.75 12.42
CA ILE A 109 -6.92 0.36 13.22
C ILE A 109 -7.80 0.63 14.44
N ALA A 110 -9.14 0.61 14.30
CA ALA A 110 -10.05 0.83 15.42
C ALA A 110 -9.92 -0.25 16.49
N ASN A 111 -9.92 -1.53 16.09
CA ASN A 111 -9.85 -2.64 17.03
C ASN A 111 -8.47 -2.74 17.69
N ARG A 112 -7.39 -2.55 16.91
CA ARG A 112 -6.04 -2.50 17.48
C ARG A 112 -5.86 -1.30 18.44
N GLY A 113 -6.38 -0.13 18.09
CA GLY A 113 -6.36 1.04 18.98
C GLY A 113 -7.17 0.84 20.26
N ASN A 114 -8.32 0.20 20.17
CA ASN A 114 -9.12 -0.17 21.35
C ASN A 114 -8.38 -1.14 22.29
N GLU A 115 -7.65 -2.10 21.72
CA GLU A 115 -6.79 -3.00 22.49
C GLU A 115 -5.66 -2.22 23.19
N ILE A 116 -4.96 -1.34 22.47
CA ILE A 116 -3.91 -0.47 23.02
C ILE A 116 -4.45 0.39 24.17
N ALA A 117 -5.66 0.95 24.01
CA ALA A 117 -6.31 1.77 25.03
C ALA A 117 -6.83 0.95 26.24
N GLY A 118 -6.96 -0.38 26.12
CA GLY A 118 -7.60 -1.24 27.11
C GLY A 118 -9.10 -0.98 27.30
N LYS A 119 -9.73 -0.21 26.40
CA LYS A 119 -11.16 0.16 26.43
C LYS A 119 -11.66 0.49 25.02
N LYS A 120 -12.98 0.33 24.81
CA LYS A 120 -13.61 0.61 23.51
C LYS A 120 -13.88 2.12 23.35
N ILE A 121 -12.93 2.87 22.79
CA ILE A 121 -13.03 4.33 22.55
C ILE A 121 -13.05 4.69 21.06
N LEU A 122 -12.67 3.77 20.17
CA LEU A 122 -12.62 3.98 18.73
C LEU A 122 -13.75 3.24 18.01
N HIS A 123 -14.31 3.90 17.01
CA HIS A 123 -15.24 3.33 16.06
C HIS A 123 -14.69 3.50 14.63
N PRO A 124 -14.77 2.49 13.75
CA PRO A 124 -14.19 2.53 12.39
C PRO A 124 -14.66 3.73 11.57
N ASN A 125 -15.96 4.02 11.54
CA ASN A 125 -16.52 5.11 10.74
C ASN A 125 -16.39 6.47 11.43
N ASP A 126 -16.69 6.55 12.73
CA ASP A 126 -16.83 7.84 13.41
C ASP A 126 -15.47 8.49 13.73
N HIS A 127 -14.43 7.66 13.96
CA HIS A 127 -13.11 8.15 14.36
C HIS A 127 -12.04 7.91 13.30
N ILE A 128 -11.89 6.66 12.79
CA ILE A 128 -10.83 6.34 11.82
C ILE A 128 -11.14 6.94 10.44
N ASN A 129 -12.41 6.88 10.04
CA ASN A 129 -12.87 7.41 8.75
C ASN A 129 -13.41 8.85 8.83
N MET A 130 -13.21 9.52 9.96
CA MET A 130 -13.71 10.89 10.20
C MET A 130 -13.26 11.83 9.08
N SER A 131 -14.23 12.58 8.51
CA SER A 131 -14.01 13.55 7.41
C SER A 131 -13.44 12.96 6.12
N GLN A 132 -13.62 11.65 5.86
CA GLN A 132 -13.04 10.96 4.70
C GLN A 132 -14.11 10.24 3.87
N SER A 133 -13.88 10.18 2.56
CA SER A 133 -14.61 9.32 1.62
C SER A 133 -13.69 8.23 1.09
N SER A 134 -14.19 7.00 0.91
CA SER A 134 -13.43 5.92 0.28
C SER A 134 -13.05 6.22 -1.17
N ASN A 135 -13.83 7.06 -1.86
CA ASN A 135 -13.54 7.50 -3.23
C ASN A 135 -12.30 8.42 -3.30
N ASP A 136 -11.89 8.98 -2.18
CA ASP A 136 -10.67 9.77 -2.03
C ASP A 136 -9.55 8.95 -1.38
N THR A 137 -9.82 8.26 -0.28
CA THR A 137 -8.80 7.56 0.50
C THR A 137 -8.13 6.43 -0.26
N PHE A 138 -8.87 5.66 -1.07
CA PHE A 138 -8.28 4.57 -1.82
C PHE A 138 -7.30 5.06 -2.92
N PRO A 139 -7.68 5.99 -3.81
CA PRO A 139 -6.73 6.53 -4.78
C PRO A 139 -5.57 7.30 -4.12
N THR A 140 -5.79 7.96 -2.99
CA THR A 140 -4.71 8.60 -2.24
C THR A 140 -3.71 7.57 -1.71
N ALA A 141 -4.18 6.46 -1.12
CA ALA A 141 -3.31 5.36 -0.68
C ALA A 141 -2.55 4.74 -1.87
N LEU A 142 -3.19 4.59 -3.04
CA LEU A 142 -2.55 4.12 -4.26
C LEU A 142 -1.40 5.05 -4.69
N HIS A 143 -1.62 6.37 -4.67
CA HIS A 143 -0.59 7.35 -5.02
C HIS A 143 0.56 7.37 -4.01
N ILE A 144 0.28 7.29 -2.71
CA ILE A 144 1.30 7.19 -1.66
C ILE A 144 2.15 5.91 -1.88
N ALA A 145 1.51 4.77 -2.08
CA ALA A 145 2.19 3.50 -2.34
C ALA A 145 3.08 3.56 -3.58
N ALA A 146 2.56 4.11 -4.68
CA ALA A 146 3.31 4.27 -5.92
C ALA A 146 4.52 5.20 -5.74
N ALA A 147 4.33 6.37 -5.12
CA ALA A 147 5.40 7.33 -4.88
C ALA A 147 6.52 6.72 -4.02
N MET A 148 6.17 6.07 -2.90
CA MET A 148 7.15 5.40 -2.05
C MET A 148 7.90 4.29 -2.79
N SER A 149 7.20 3.45 -3.56
CA SER A 149 7.85 2.36 -4.31
C SER A 149 8.77 2.89 -5.42
N ILE A 150 8.44 4.01 -6.03
CA ILE A 150 9.30 4.67 -7.02
C ILE A 150 10.57 5.22 -6.35
N GLU A 151 10.42 5.98 -5.27
CA GLU A 151 11.54 6.62 -4.57
C GLU A 151 12.45 5.60 -3.89
N ASP A 152 11.87 4.64 -3.17
CA ASP A 152 12.63 3.73 -2.30
C ASP A 152 13.20 2.51 -3.06
N ASN A 153 12.60 2.13 -4.21
CA ASN A 153 12.99 0.91 -4.92
C ASN A 153 13.38 1.15 -6.38
N LEU A 154 12.52 1.84 -7.16
CA LEU A 154 12.74 1.97 -8.60
C LEU A 154 13.94 2.87 -8.90
N PHE A 155 13.99 4.08 -8.36
CA PHE A 155 15.10 5.00 -8.61
C PHE A 155 16.46 4.44 -8.19
N PRO A 156 16.65 3.86 -6.99
CA PRO A 156 17.92 3.22 -6.63
C PRO A 156 18.33 2.07 -7.56
N ALA A 157 17.35 1.30 -8.07
CA ALA A 157 17.63 0.22 -9.02
C ALA A 157 18.05 0.78 -10.39
N MET A 158 17.38 1.84 -10.87
CA MET A 158 17.74 2.54 -12.11
C MET A 158 19.13 3.18 -12.02
N ASP A 159 19.45 3.82 -10.90
CA ASP A 159 20.78 4.41 -10.67
C ASP A 159 21.88 3.35 -10.73
N LYS A 160 21.67 2.21 -10.06
CA LYS A 160 22.60 1.08 -10.10
C LYS A 160 22.81 0.53 -11.50
N LEU A 161 21.74 0.42 -12.29
CA LEU A 161 21.83 -0.03 -13.69
C LEU A 161 22.53 1.02 -14.55
N THR A 162 22.21 2.30 -14.38
CA THR A 162 22.88 3.41 -15.08
C THR A 162 24.38 3.44 -14.85
N GLU A 163 24.81 3.29 -13.59
CA GLU A 163 26.26 3.24 -13.26
C GLU A 163 26.94 2.00 -13.89
N THR A 164 26.25 0.86 -13.90
CA THR A 164 26.76 -0.34 -14.56
C THR A 164 26.94 -0.13 -16.07
N LEU A 165 25.95 0.49 -16.74
CA LEU A 165 26.02 0.79 -18.17
C LEU A 165 27.11 1.83 -18.48
N LYS A 166 27.30 2.87 -17.67
CA LYS A 166 28.41 3.83 -17.80
C LYS A 166 29.79 3.14 -17.75
N ARG A 167 29.97 2.23 -16.79
CA ARG A 167 31.23 1.46 -16.66
C ARG A 167 31.45 0.59 -17.92
N LEU A 168 30.43 -0.16 -18.35
CA LEU A 168 30.51 -1.00 -19.54
C LEU A 168 30.75 -0.19 -20.82
N GLU A 169 30.15 0.99 -20.95
CA GLU A 169 30.38 1.95 -22.05
C GLU A 169 31.87 2.33 -22.11
N SER A 170 32.47 2.69 -21.00
CA SER A 170 33.88 3.04 -20.92
C SER A 170 34.79 1.85 -21.22
N GLU A 171 34.51 0.68 -20.66
CA GLU A 171 35.32 -0.54 -20.87
C GLU A 171 35.28 -1.06 -22.32
N ASN A 172 34.31 -0.64 -23.13
CA ASN A 172 34.12 -1.11 -24.51
C ASN A 172 34.24 0.03 -25.56
N GLU A 173 34.92 1.12 -25.20
CA GLU A 173 35.04 2.28 -26.09
C GLU A 173 35.75 1.95 -27.40
N ASP A 174 36.77 1.09 -27.36
CA ASP A 174 37.58 0.71 -28.52
C ASP A 174 37.07 -0.53 -29.27
N VAL A 175 36.01 -1.15 -28.81
CA VAL A 175 35.45 -2.35 -29.45
C VAL A 175 34.54 -1.95 -30.61
N VAL A 176 35.00 -2.24 -31.85
CA VAL A 176 34.25 -2.00 -33.09
C VAL A 176 33.42 -3.23 -33.44
N LYS A 177 32.18 -3.02 -33.81
CA LYS A 177 31.25 -4.05 -34.25
C LYS A 177 30.45 -3.59 -35.48
N SER A 178 29.77 -4.52 -36.15
CA SER A 178 28.76 -4.16 -37.15
C SER A 178 27.51 -3.58 -36.48
N GLY A 179 27.11 -2.38 -36.83
CA GLY A 179 25.77 -1.87 -36.59
C GLY A 179 24.76 -2.67 -37.41
N ARG A 180 23.50 -2.76 -36.94
CA ARG A 180 22.45 -3.51 -37.63
C ARG A 180 21.18 -2.71 -37.73
N THR A 181 20.56 -2.81 -38.92
CA THR A 181 19.20 -2.33 -39.21
C THR A 181 18.44 -3.43 -39.93
N HIS A 182 17.18 -3.64 -39.56
CA HIS A 182 16.36 -4.72 -40.17
C HIS A 182 17.05 -6.09 -40.11
N LEU A 183 17.80 -6.38 -39.03
CA LEU A 183 18.61 -7.59 -38.83
C LEU A 183 19.72 -7.81 -39.86
N GLN A 184 20.07 -6.79 -40.65
CA GLN A 184 21.13 -6.79 -41.67
C GLN A 184 22.32 -5.95 -41.18
N ASP A 185 23.52 -6.33 -41.59
CA ASP A 185 24.73 -5.55 -41.33
C ASP A 185 24.62 -4.16 -41.94
N ALA A 186 24.97 -3.14 -41.16
CA ALA A 186 25.02 -1.75 -41.60
C ALA A 186 26.45 -1.21 -41.40
N VAL A 187 26.59 0.04 -40.99
CA VAL A 187 27.89 0.67 -40.79
C VAL A 187 28.63 0.16 -39.54
N PRO A 188 29.97 0.21 -39.47
CA PRO A 188 30.69 -0.03 -38.25
C PRO A 188 30.32 0.98 -37.18
N ILE A 189 30.10 0.48 -35.93
CA ILE A 189 29.87 1.29 -34.77
C ILE A 189 30.75 0.81 -33.64
N ARG A 190 30.95 1.63 -32.60
CA ARG A 190 31.55 1.18 -31.32
C ARG A 190 30.50 0.46 -30.47
N PHE A 191 30.89 -0.58 -29.77
CA PHE A 191 30.00 -1.27 -28.84
C PHE A 191 29.54 -0.33 -27.72
N SER A 192 30.40 0.59 -27.27
CA SER A 192 30.04 1.66 -26.34
C SER A 192 28.86 2.51 -26.84
N GLN A 193 28.73 2.76 -28.14
CA GLN A 193 27.59 3.52 -28.68
C GLN A 193 26.26 2.78 -28.53
N GLU A 194 26.24 1.45 -28.68
CA GLU A 194 25.07 0.63 -28.44
C GLU A 194 24.69 0.64 -26.95
N ILE A 195 25.66 0.49 -26.06
CA ILE A 195 25.47 0.56 -24.60
C ILE A 195 24.97 1.95 -24.18
N SER A 196 25.54 3.02 -24.77
CA SER A 196 25.08 4.39 -24.48
C SER A 196 23.64 4.61 -24.91
N GLY A 197 23.21 3.95 -25.99
CA GLY A 197 21.80 3.95 -26.41
C GLY A 197 20.88 3.40 -25.31
N TRP A 198 21.23 2.27 -24.73
CA TRP A 198 20.45 1.67 -23.61
C TRP A 198 20.47 2.56 -22.37
N ARG A 199 21.62 3.11 -22.00
CA ARG A 199 21.75 4.01 -20.84
C ARG A 199 20.89 5.27 -20.98
N ASN A 200 20.78 5.81 -22.20
CA ASN A 200 19.99 7.03 -22.44
C ASN A 200 18.47 6.78 -22.48
N MET A 201 18.02 5.52 -22.40
CA MET A 201 16.59 5.19 -22.25
C MET A 201 16.17 5.13 -20.77
N LEU A 202 17.09 5.11 -19.83
CA LEU A 202 16.85 5.17 -18.38
C LEU A 202 16.82 6.61 -17.89
#